data_81134af0ceb34ac4e2ddc39849de8df3
#
_entry.id   81134af0ceb34ac4e2ddc39849de8df3
#
_cell.length_a   1.000
_cell.length_b   1.000
_cell.length_c   1.000
_cell.angle_alpha   90.00
_cell.angle_beta   90.00
_cell.angle_gamma   90.00
#
_symmetry.space_group_name_H-M   'P 1'
#
loop_
_entity.id
_entity.type
_entity.pdbx_description
1 polymer ?
#
loop_
_entity_poly.entity_id
_entity_poly.type
_entity_poly.pdbx_seq_one_letter_code
_entity_poly.pdbx_strand_id
1 'polypeptide(L)'
;DANADVTTAWAMMEEHGIRHIPVTQGDIVLGVVSERDLWRAQAEGRDDIDMGGLVSTIPFIVEWSASLADVARAMGTRKIGSAVVLRDGKLAGILTTTDVCVYLAEVLEEHYHSPNTDDAA
;
A
#
# COMPACT_ATOMS: atom_id res chain seq x y z
N ASP A 1 -10.52 6.13 -7.81
CA ASP A 1 -11.83 6.69 -7.51
C ASP A 1 -12.77 5.61 -6.99
N ALA A 2 -13.64 5.98 -6.05
CA ALA A 2 -14.59 5.06 -5.43
C ALA A 2 -15.58 4.46 -6.42
N ASN A 3 -15.80 5.12 -7.53
CA ASN A 3 -16.74 4.63 -8.56
C ASN A 3 -16.09 3.71 -9.58
N ALA A 4 -14.78 3.50 -9.49
CA ALA A 4 -14.09 2.59 -10.41
C ALA A 4 -14.56 1.16 -10.17
N ASP A 5 -14.54 0.36 -11.23
CA ASP A 5 -14.97 -1.04 -11.16
C ASP A 5 -13.78 -1.99 -10.92
N VAL A 6 -14.11 -3.25 -10.72
CA VAL A 6 -13.11 -4.29 -10.46
C VAL A 6 -12.14 -4.45 -11.63
N THR A 7 -12.64 -4.35 -12.86
CA THR A 7 -11.80 -4.47 -14.05
C THR A 7 -10.75 -3.38 -14.11
N THR A 8 -11.14 -2.14 -13.81
CA THR A 8 -10.22 -1.00 -13.76
C THR A 8 -9.16 -1.22 -12.68
N ALA A 9 -9.55 -1.70 -11.52
CA ALA A 9 -8.63 -1.97 -10.42
C ALA A 9 -7.61 -3.04 -10.80
N TRP A 10 -8.05 -4.14 -11.43
CA TRP A 10 -7.13 -5.18 -11.89
C TRP A 10 -6.13 -4.63 -12.90
N ALA A 11 -6.61 -3.82 -13.84
CA ALA A 11 -5.73 -3.23 -14.85
C ALA A 11 -4.66 -2.34 -14.22
N MET A 12 -5.03 -1.55 -13.21
CA MET A 12 -4.08 -0.70 -12.50
C MET A 12 -3.04 -1.52 -11.74
N MET A 13 -3.46 -2.57 -11.07
CA MET A 13 -2.55 -3.44 -10.33
C MET A 13 -1.54 -4.10 -11.26
N GLU A 14 -2.00 -4.58 -12.40
CA GLU A 14 -1.13 -5.21 -13.38
C GLU A 14 -0.18 -4.22 -14.01
N GLU A 15 -0.69 -3.06 -14.43
CA GLU A 15 0.11 -2.03 -15.09
C GLU A 15 1.24 -1.52 -14.20
N HIS A 16 0.96 -1.32 -12.90
CA HIS A 16 1.93 -0.73 -11.99
C HIS A 16 2.65 -1.75 -11.10
N GLY A 17 2.33 -3.04 -11.23
CA GLY A 17 2.94 -4.07 -10.40
C GLY A 17 2.65 -3.92 -8.92
N ILE A 18 1.46 -3.46 -8.58
CA ILE A 18 1.05 -3.20 -7.19
C ILE A 18 -0.10 -4.10 -6.78
N ARG A 19 -0.26 -4.27 -5.47
CA ARG A 19 -1.30 -5.13 -4.90
C ARG A 19 -2.25 -4.40 -3.98
N HIS A 20 -2.09 -3.09 -3.86
CA HIS A 20 -2.92 -2.26 -3.00
C HIS A 20 -3.20 -0.96 -3.72
N ILE A 21 -4.45 -0.53 -3.69
CA ILE A 21 -4.87 0.70 -4.33
C ILE A 21 -5.64 1.55 -3.33
N PRO A 22 -5.20 2.79 -3.06
CA PRO A 22 -6.01 3.71 -2.26
C PRO A 22 -7.30 4.06 -3.02
N VAL A 23 -8.39 4.08 -2.29
CA VAL A 23 -9.70 4.42 -2.87
C VAL A 23 -10.11 5.78 -2.35
N THR A 24 -10.41 6.68 -3.26
CA THR A 24 -10.73 8.07 -2.92
C THR A 24 -12.08 8.49 -3.43
N GLN A 25 -12.63 9.51 -2.77
CA GLN A 25 -13.81 10.22 -3.24
C GLN A 25 -13.44 11.69 -3.15
N GLY A 26 -13.13 12.31 -4.29
CA GLY A 26 -12.49 13.62 -4.30
C GLY A 26 -11.13 13.54 -3.61
N ASP A 27 -10.90 14.39 -2.63
CA ASP A 27 -9.64 14.38 -1.85
C ASP A 27 -9.72 13.49 -0.61
N ILE A 28 -10.85 12.85 -0.38
CA ILE A 28 -11.05 12.02 0.81
C ILE A 28 -10.62 10.59 0.51
N VAL A 29 -9.74 10.05 1.35
CA VAL A 29 -9.34 8.64 1.25
C VAL A 29 -10.34 7.81 2.03
N LEU A 30 -11.04 6.92 1.33
CA LEU A 30 -12.03 6.03 1.95
C LEU A 30 -11.38 4.80 2.54
N GLY A 31 -10.31 4.33 1.94
CA GLY A 31 -9.61 3.14 2.38
C GLY A 31 -8.67 2.62 1.33
N VAL A 32 -8.31 1.36 1.47
CA VAL A 32 -7.41 0.67 0.52
C VAL A 32 -8.07 -0.64 0.11
N VAL A 33 -8.01 -0.94 -1.19
CA VAL A 33 -8.44 -2.22 -1.73
C VAL A 33 -7.21 -3.01 -2.12
N SER A 34 -7.14 -4.25 -1.65
CA SER A 34 -6.02 -5.14 -1.97
C SER A 34 -6.39 -6.11 -3.09
N GLU A 35 -5.38 -6.73 -3.69
CA GLU A 35 -5.59 -7.79 -4.66
C GLU A 35 -6.48 -8.89 -4.07
N ARG A 36 -6.26 -9.21 -2.78
CA ARG A 36 -7.08 -10.21 -2.09
C ARG A 36 -8.55 -9.82 -2.05
N ASP A 37 -8.84 -8.54 -1.85
CA ASP A 37 -10.22 -8.05 -1.83
C ASP A 37 -10.88 -8.26 -3.18
N LEU A 38 -10.15 -8.03 -4.27
CA LEU A 38 -10.66 -8.25 -5.62
C LEU A 38 -10.92 -9.74 -5.89
N TRP A 39 -10.00 -10.61 -5.48
CA TRP A 39 -10.19 -12.05 -5.63
C TRP A 39 -11.43 -12.52 -4.86
N ARG A 40 -11.60 -12.00 -3.65
CA ARG A 40 -12.75 -12.36 -2.83
C ARG A 40 -14.06 -11.91 -3.49
N ALA A 41 -14.08 -10.69 -4.01
CA ALA A 41 -15.27 -10.17 -4.68
C ALA A 41 -15.67 -11.04 -5.87
N GLN A 42 -14.68 -11.45 -6.67
CA GLN A 42 -14.94 -12.32 -7.82
C GLN A 42 -15.42 -13.70 -7.38
N ALA A 43 -14.82 -14.26 -6.33
CA ALA A 43 -15.23 -15.57 -5.83
C ALA A 43 -16.65 -15.56 -5.27
N GLU A 44 -17.09 -14.42 -4.75
CA GLU A 44 -18.43 -14.26 -4.20
C GLU A 44 -19.44 -13.77 -5.23
N GLY A 45 -19.05 -13.66 -6.49
CA GLY A 45 -19.93 -13.16 -7.54
C GLY A 45 -20.24 -11.68 -7.42
N ARG A 46 -19.36 -10.89 -6.77
CA ARG A 46 -19.53 -9.47 -6.53
C ARG A 46 -18.65 -8.62 -7.41
N ASP A 47 -18.35 -9.09 -8.60
CA ASP A 47 -17.48 -8.38 -9.53
C ASP A 47 -18.16 -7.15 -10.16
N ASP A 48 -19.45 -6.94 -9.90
CA ASP A 48 -20.17 -5.74 -10.28
C ASP A 48 -20.09 -4.61 -9.25
N ILE A 49 -19.44 -4.87 -8.09
CA ILE A 49 -19.31 -3.87 -7.04
C ILE A 49 -18.22 -2.87 -7.41
N ASP A 50 -18.39 -1.61 -7.01
CA ASP A 50 -17.36 -0.61 -7.21
C ASP A 50 -16.34 -0.60 -6.05
N MET A 51 -15.27 0.15 -6.21
CA MET A 51 -14.20 0.19 -5.22
C MET A 51 -14.67 0.74 -3.88
N GLY A 52 -15.56 1.72 -3.90
CA GLY A 52 -16.12 2.24 -2.65
C GLY A 52 -16.85 1.18 -1.85
N GLY A 53 -17.52 0.27 -2.53
CA GLY A 53 -18.23 -0.84 -1.87
C GLY A 53 -17.30 -1.93 -1.34
N LEU A 54 -16.09 -2.04 -1.88
CA LEU A 54 -15.12 -3.03 -1.41
C LEU A 54 -14.32 -2.60 -0.20
N VAL A 55 -14.25 -1.29 0.05
CA VAL A 55 -13.51 -0.78 1.20
C VAL A 55 -14.25 -1.14 2.48
N SER A 56 -13.62 -1.89 3.36
CA SER A 56 -14.26 -2.36 4.59
C SER A 56 -13.51 -1.95 5.86
N THR A 57 -12.35 -1.35 5.74
CA THR A 57 -11.52 -1.00 6.88
C THR A 57 -11.15 0.47 6.89
N ILE A 58 -10.91 1.00 8.10
CA ILE A 58 -10.42 2.36 8.25
C ILE A 58 -8.98 2.39 7.76
N PRO A 59 -8.63 3.31 6.84
CA PRO A 59 -7.28 3.38 6.33
C PRO A 59 -6.31 3.93 7.39
N PHE A 60 -5.06 3.45 7.37
CA PHE A 60 -4.00 4.05 8.15
C PHE A 60 -3.41 5.18 7.30
N ILE A 61 -3.60 6.41 7.73
CA ILE A 61 -3.20 7.59 6.97
C ILE A 61 -2.08 8.30 7.70
N VAL A 62 -1.02 8.65 6.98
CA VAL A 62 0.11 9.39 7.54
C VAL A 62 0.40 10.60 6.66
N GLU A 63 1.00 11.63 7.25
CA GLU A 63 1.44 12.80 6.51
C GLU A 63 2.80 12.51 5.86
N TRP A 64 3.04 13.14 4.73
CA TRP A 64 4.29 13.07 4.01
C TRP A 64 5.52 13.32 4.89
N SER A 65 5.37 14.23 5.86
CA SER A 65 6.46 14.62 6.75
C SER A 65 6.68 13.65 7.93
N ALA A 66 5.84 12.62 8.06
CA ALA A 66 5.98 11.67 9.16
C ALA A 66 7.29 10.89 9.05
N SER A 67 7.88 10.57 10.19
CA SER A 67 9.08 9.76 10.24
C SER A 67 8.81 8.36 9.71
N LEU A 68 9.63 7.88 8.79
CA LEU A 68 9.51 6.53 8.27
C LEU A 68 9.67 5.49 9.37
N ALA A 69 10.54 5.76 10.34
CA ALA A 69 10.70 4.85 11.47
C ALA A 69 9.41 4.71 12.28
N ASP A 70 8.74 5.83 12.53
CA ASP A 70 7.49 5.81 13.27
C ASP A 70 6.38 5.11 12.49
N VAL A 71 6.30 5.35 11.19
CA VAL A 71 5.30 4.72 10.33
C VAL A 71 5.54 3.21 10.27
N ALA A 72 6.78 2.80 10.06
CA ALA A 72 7.13 1.38 10.00
C ALA A 72 6.85 0.67 11.32
N ARG A 73 7.15 1.33 12.45
CA ARG A 73 6.87 0.77 13.77
C ARG A 73 5.37 0.60 13.98
N ALA A 74 4.58 1.59 13.61
CA ALA A 74 3.13 1.52 13.73
C ALA A 74 2.56 0.40 12.87
N MET A 75 3.06 0.26 11.64
CA MET A 75 2.62 -0.82 10.75
C MET A 75 2.92 -2.19 11.35
N GLY A 76 4.11 -2.37 11.89
CA GLY A 76 4.49 -3.63 12.51
C GLY A 76 3.70 -3.94 13.77
N THR A 77 3.57 -2.95 14.66
CA THR A 77 2.85 -3.11 15.93
C THR A 77 1.37 -3.38 15.71
N ARG A 78 0.76 -2.68 14.77
CA ARG A 78 -0.65 -2.81 14.47
C ARG A 78 -0.96 -3.91 13.46
N LYS A 79 0.07 -4.51 12.89
CA LYS A 79 -0.07 -5.55 11.86
C LYS A 79 -0.86 -5.04 10.66
N ILE A 80 -0.53 -3.84 10.22
CA ILE A 80 -1.17 -3.19 9.07
C ILE A 80 -0.24 -3.30 7.87
N GLY A 81 -0.79 -3.73 6.74
CA GLY A 81 0.00 -3.98 5.53
C GLY A 81 0.31 -2.76 4.69
N SER A 82 -0.35 -1.64 4.94
CA SER A 82 -0.16 -0.44 4.14
C SER A 82 -0.48 0.82 4.92
N ALA A 83 0.15 1.93 4.51
CA ALA A 83 -0.13 3.27 5.02
C ALA A 83 -0.36 4.19 3.84
N VAL A 84 -1.44 4.93 3.86
CA VAL A 84 -1.73 5.91 2.82
C VAL A 84 -1.04 7.21 3.19
N VAL A 85 -0.29 7.78 2.25
CA VAL A 85 0.49 9.00 2.48
C VAL A 85 -0.23 10.18 1.86
N LEU A 86 -0.47 11.20 2.68
CA LEU A 86 -1.03 12.47 2.21
C LEU A 86 0.03 13.54 2.23
N ARG A 87 -0.09 14.46 1.30
CA ARG A 87 0.70 15.69 1.27
C ARG A 87 -0.26 16.83 1.03
N ASP A 88 -0.28 17.78 1.97
CA ASP A 88 -1.19 18.94 1.90
C ASP A 88 -2.65 18.50 1.73
N GLY A 89 -3.05 17.45 2.44
CA GLY A 89 -4.42 16.94 2.43
C GLY A 89 -4.79 16.12 1.22
N LYS A 90 -3.84 15.87 0.31
CA LYS A 90 -4.11 15.12 -0.92
C LYS A 90 -3.31 13.84 -0.97
N LEU A 91 -3.86 12.84 -1.64
CA LEU A 91 -3.18 11.56 -1.81
C LEU A 91 -1.85 11.76 -2.53
N ALA A 92 -0.76 11.38 -1.85
CA ALA A 92 0.58 11.43 -2.41
C ALA A 92 1.11 10.03 -2.78
N GLY A 93 0.70 9.01 -2.04
CA GLY A 93 1.15 7.66 -2.32
C GLY A 93 0.70 6.66 -1.28
N ILE A 94 1.25 5.47 -1.37
CA ILE A 94 0.98 4.39 -0.43
C ILE A 94 2.31 3.71 -0.10
N LEU A 95 2.50 3.41 1.18
CA LEU A 95 3.65 2.64 1.66
C LEU A 95 3.16 1.28 2.09
N THR A 96 3.75 0.22 1.57
CA THR A 96 3.36 -1.15 1.92
C THR A 96 4.47 -1.83 2.70
N THR A 97 4.15 -2.97 3.34
CA THR A 97 5.17 -3.76 4.02
C THR A 97 6.25 -4.24 3.04
N THR A 98 5.88 -4.50 1.80
CA THR A 98 6.86 -4.85 0.77
C THR A 98 7.86 -3.72 0.55
N ASP A 99 7.37 -2.47 0.46
CA ASP A 99 8.25 -1.30 0.31
C ASP A 99 9.18 -1.16 1.50
N VAL A 100 8.68 -1.39 2.71
CA VAL A 100 9.49 -1.31 3.92
C VAL A 100 10.59 -2.36 3.89
N CYS A 101 10.28 -3.57 3.45
CA CYS A 101 11.29 -4.64 3.36
C CYS A 101 12.37 -4.31 2.33
N VAL A 102 11.98 -3.80 1.18
CA VAL A 102 12.94 -3.40 0.14
C VAL A 102 13.85 -2.29 0.65
N TYR A 103 13.25 -1.29 1.30
CA TYR A 103 14.02 -0.19 1.86
C TYR A 103 14.98 -0.66 2.96
N LEU A 104 14.51 -1.58 3.83
CA LEU A 104 15.35 -2.14 4.88
C LEU A 104 16.55 -2.86 4.27
N ALA A 105 16.34 -3.64 3.22
CA ALA A 105 17.43 -4.33 2.53
C ALA A 105 18.46 -3.33 2.02
N GLU A 106 18.02 -2.24 1.41
CA GLU A 106 18.92 -1.18 0.92
C GLU A 106 19.71 -0.53 2.04
N VAL A 107 19.04 -0.22 3.16
CA VAL A 107 19.69 0.37 4.31
C VAL A 107 20.75 -0.57 4.88
N LEU A 108 20.42 -1.85 5.01
CA LEU A 108 21.38 -2.83 5.53
C LEU A 108 22.56 -3.02 4.60
N GLU A 109 22.35 -3.04 3.31
CA GLU A 109 23.43 -3.13 2.34
C GLU A 109 24.34 -1.93 2.40
N GLU A 110 23.77 -0.75 2.57
CA GLU A 110 24.54 0.49 2.62
C GLU A 110 25.34 0.63 3.92
N HIS A 111 24.71 0.35 5.06
CA HIS A 111 25.33 0.58 6.36
C HIS A 111 26.14 -0.61 6.89
N TYR A 112 25.77 -1.81 6.51
CA TYR A 112 26.43 -3.02 6.98
C TYR A 112 27.17 -3.75 5.88
N HIS A 113 27.21 -3.14 4.72
CA HIS A 113 28.00 -3.64 3.63
C HIS A 113 29.46 -3.66 4.05
N SER A 114 30.11 -4.76 3.86
CA SER A 114 31.53 -4.85 4.14
C SER A 114 32.20 -5.55 2.98
N PRO A 115 33.47 -5.30 2.84
CA PRO A 115 34.25 -6.02 1.85
C PRO A 115 34.10 -7.51 2.01
N ASN A 116 33.90 -7.96 3.23
CA ASN A 116 33.71 -9.36 3.47
C ASN A 116 32.39 -9.88 3.02
N THR A 117 31.37 -9.06 3.07
CA THR A 117 30.06 -9.46 2.59
C THR A 117 30.14 -9.76 1.13
N ASP A 118 30.87 -8.94 0.42
CA ASP A 118 31.07 -9.14 -0.99
C ASP A 118 31.98 -10.22 -1.27
N ASP A 119 33.00 -10.24 -0.51
CA ASP A 119 34.08 -11.12 -0.82
C ASP A 119 33.96 -12.39 -0.14
N ALA A 120 33.22 -12.39 0.92
CA ALA A 120 32.92 -13.66 1.49
C ALA A 120 32.14 -14.41 0.50
N ALA A 121 31.76 -13.62 -0.23
CA ALA A 121 31.29 -14.21 -1.42
C ALA A 121 32.40 -15.04 -1.94
#